data_959eba1717ee33025f5fb9bbf76a4276
#
_entry.id   959eba1717ee33025f5fb9bbf76a4276
#
_cell.length_a   1.000
_cell.length_b   1.000
_cell.length_c   1.000
_cell.angle_alpha   90.00
_cell.angle_beta   90.00
_cell.angle_gamma   90.00
#
_symmetry.space_group_name_H-M   'P 1'
#
loop_
_entity.id
_entity.type
_entity.pdbx_description
1 polymer ?
#
loop_
_entity_poly.entity_id
_entity_poly.type
_entity_poly.pdbx_seq_one_letter_code
_entity_poly.pdbx_strand_id
1 'polypeptide(L)'
;MRARNGLKAAGLVAASALLIVVLTAAGLLAFIFYNMSAGRDWTAPSEKVSAALVRSESGYTFTGEELLGEQRWAMLIGLDGQVVWSLRKPADVPEVYSLTDVASFTRWYLNDYPVQCRVRDDGLLVIGSPKGSVWKHDMSMDMDVLLQIPLWFAFLFFLAIGCVLGLAFLFLRKWFRQAQQVRDAARSNWINGISHDIRTPLSVVMGYASQMESDGSL
;
A
#
# COMPACT_ATOMS: atom_id res chain seq x y z
N MET A 1 29.41 -5.02 27.23
CA MET A 1 29.16 -3.82 26.42
C MET A 1 28.78 -4.13 24.96
N ARG A 2 29.49 -5.00 24.24
CA ARG A 2 29.23 -5.35 22.83
C ARG A 2 27.82 -5.93 22.57
N ALA A 3 27.31 -6.84 23.41
CA ALA A 3 25.97 -7.46 23.22
C ALA A 3 24.81 -6.45 23.33
N ARG A 4 24.93 -5.43 24.19
CA ARG A 4 23.91 -4.37 24.35
C ARG A 4 23.86 -3.42 23.16
N ASN A 5 25.00 -3.18 22.51
CA ASN A 5 25.05 -2.36 21.29
C ASN A 5 24.49 -3.11 20.07
N GLY A 6 24.74 -4.42 19.94
CA GLY A 6 24.15 -5.24 18.90
C GLY A 6 22.62 -5.32 19.01
N LEU A 7 22.09 -5.35 20.22
CA LEU A 7 20.65 -5.35 20.48
C LEU A 7 19.98 -4.05 20.02
N LYS A 8 20.57 -2.93 20.42
CA LYS A 8 20.07 -1.60 20.02
C LYS A 8 20.12 -1.43 18.50
N ALA A 9 21.19 -1.91 17.86
CA ALA A 9 21.32 -1.86 16.42
C ALA A 9 20.26 -2.71 15.72
N ALA A 10 20.01 -3.94 16.16
CA ALA A 10 18.97 -4.81 15.59
C ALA A 10 17.55 -4.24 15.79
N GLY A 11 17.27 -3.67 16.96
CA GLY A 11 16.01 -2.98 17.22
C GLY A 11 15.83 -1.74 16.33
N LEU A 12 16.89 -0.98 16.12
CA LEU A 12 16.86 0.18 15.22
C LEU A 12 16.61 -0.24 13.77
N VAL A 13 17.26 -1.30 13.29
CA VAL A 13 17.05 -1.83 11.94
C VAL A 13 15.62 -2.34 11.76
N ALA A 14 15.08 -3.08 12.73
CA ALA A 14 13.69 -3.54 12.66
C ALA A 14 12.68 -2.38 12.68
N ALA A 15 12.91 -1.37 13.53
CA ALA A 15 12.06 -0.18 13.59
C ALA A 15 12.16 0.65 12.29
N SER A 16 13.34 0.79 11.71
CA SER A 16 13.51 1.50 10.44
C SER A 16 12.84 0.76 9.27
N ALA A 17 12.94 -0.57 9.21
CA ALA A 17 12.27 -1.38 8.20
C ALA A 17 10.74 -1.25 8.31
N LEU A 18 10.19 -1.31 9.52
CA LEU A 18 8.76 -1.11 9.76
C LEU A 18 8.32 0.31 9.35
N LEU A 19 9.10 1.33 9.70
CA LEU A 19 8.83 2.70 9.33
C LEU A 19 8.81 2.90 7.81
N ILE A 20 9.75 2.30 7.08
CA ILE A 20 9.79 2.34 5.62
C ILE A 20 8.54 1.71 5.02
N VAL A 21 8.11 0.54 5.51
CA VAL A 21 6.89 -0.12 5.04
C VAL A 21 5.65 0.74 5.30
N VAL A 22 5.53 1.35 6.48
CA VAL A 22 4.41 2.24 6.83
C VAL A 22 4.42 3.50 5.96
N LEU A 23 5.57 4.12 5.77
CA LEU A 23 5.69 5.33 4.95
C LEU A 23 5.41 5.06 3.47
N THR A 24 5.87 3.92 2.92
CA THR A 24 5.55 3.53 1.54
C THR A 24 4.07 3.22 1.35
N ALA A 25 3.44 2.53 2.28
CA ALA A 25 2.01 2.27 2.24
C ALA A 25 1.19 3.56 2.37
N ALA A 26 1.54 4.43 3.30
CA ALA A 26 0.90 5.74 3.46
C ALA A 26 1.10 6.64 2.22
N GLY A 27 2.28 6.64 1.63
CA GLY A 27 2.59 7.36 0.41
C GLY A 27 1.77 6.87 -0.78
N LEU A 28 1.62 5.56 -0.92
CA LEU A 28 0.80 4.96 -1.97
C LEU A 28 -0.68 5.32 -1.80
N LEU A 29 -1.20 5.22 -0.59
CA LEU A 29 -2.58 5.61 -0.28
C LEU A 29 -2.81 7.10 -0.53
N ALA A 30 -1.89 7.95 -0.11
CA ALA A 30 -1.96 9.40 -0.36
C ALA A 30 -1.92 9.70 -1.87
N PHE A 31 -1.08 9.01 -2.64
CA PHE A 31 -1.02 9.14 -4.09
C PHE A 31 -2.33 8.73 -4.76
N ILE A 32 -2.90 7.58 -4.36
CA ILE A 32 -4.21 7.11 -4.87
C ILE A 32 -5.30 8.13 -4.52
N PHE A 33 -5.37 8.56 -3.26
CA PHE A 33 -6.36 9.52 -2.81
C PHE A 33 -6.23 10.88 -3.51
N TYR A 34 -5.00 11.38 -3.67
CA TYR A 34 -4.73 12.61 -4.42
C TYR A 34 -5.22 12.51 -5.86
N ASN A 35 -4.94 11.40 -6.57
CA ASN A 35 -5.38 11.22 -7.94
C ASN A 35 -6.90 11.05 -8.06
N MET A 36 -7.55 10.44 -7.05
CA MET A 36 -9.02 10.36 -7.00
C MET A 36 -9.68 11.72 -6.68
N SER A 37 -9.09 12.49 -5.78
CA SER A 37 -9.65 13.78 -5.34
C SER A 37 -9.29 14.96 -6.24
N ALA A 38 -8.18 14.88 -6.98
CA ALA A 38 -7.71 15.97 -7.85
C ALA A 38 -8.56 16.18 -9.10
N GLY A 39 -9.72 15.52 -9.21
CA GLY A 39 -10.65 15.69 -10.33
C GLY A 39 -10.02 15.38 -11.70
N ARG A 40 -8.94 14.62 -11.74
CA ARG A 40 -8.42 14.02 -12.98
C ARG A 40 -9.34 12.90 -13.45
N ASP A 41 -10.61 13.21 -13.40
CA ASP A 41 -11.61 12.35 -13.99
C ASP A 41 -11.41 12.43 -15.49
N TRP A 42 -10.76 11.40 -16.08
CA TRP A 42 -10.70 11.28 -17.54
C TRP A 42 -12.13 11.17 -18.09
N THR A 43 -13.10 10.84 -17.22
CA THR A 43 -14.51 10.79 -17.54
C THR A 43 -15.03 12.22 -17.61
N ALA A 44 -15.36 12.68 -18.83
CA ALA A 44 -16.22 13.86 -18.94
C ALA A 44 -17.51 13.57 -18.18
N PRO A 45 -18.15 14.56 -17.56
CA PRO A 45 -19.45 14.38 -16.95
C PRO A 45 -20.50 14.09 -18.04
N SER A 46 -20.44 12.89 -18.60
CA SER A 46 -21.23 12.47 -19.79
C SER A 46 -22.72 12.70 -19.61
N GLU A 47 -23.20 12.63 -18.36
CA GLU A 47 -24.59 12.96 -18.04
C GLU A 47 -24.89 14.44 -18.21
N LYS A 48 -24.02 15.31 -17.71
CA LYS A 48 -24.17 16.77 -17.86
C LYS A 48 -24.02 17.20 -19.30
N VAL A 49 -23.05 16.61 -20.03
CA VAL A 49 -22.86 16.84 -21.47
C VAL A 49 -24.09 16.40 -22.26
N SER A 50 -24.64 15.23 -21.91
CA SER A 50 -25.87 14.73 -22.53
C SER A 50 -27.08 15.65 -22.26
N ALA A 51 -27.22 16.15 -21.06
CA ALA A 51 -28.30 17.09 -20.69
C ALA A 51 -28.14 18.46 -21.36
N ALA A 52 -26.90 18.93 -21.59
CA ALA A 52 -26.60 20.20 -22.25
C ALA A 52 -26.79 20.13 -23.78
N LEU A 53 -26.91 18.92 -24.38
CA LEU A 53 -27.17 18.72 -25.78
C LEU A 53 -28.69 18.58 -25.98
N VAL A 54 -29.33 19.63 -26.47
CA VAL A 54 -30.79 19.69 -26.65
C VAL A 54 -31.12 19.63 -28.14
N ARG A 55 -32.08 18.74 -28.46
CA ARG A 55 -32.64 18.67 -29.81
C ARG A 55 -33.58 19.85 -30.05
N SER A 56 -33.38 20.61 -31.15
CA SER A 56 -34.22 21.71 -31.63
C SER A 56 -34.85 21.36 -32.98
N GLU A 57 -35.83 22.13 -33.39
CA GLU A 57 -36.44 21.97 -34.72
C GLU A 57 -35.44 22.12 -35.88
N SER A 58 -34.37 22.90 -35.67
CA SER A 58 -33.32 23.15 -36.68
C SER A 58 -32.07 22.28 -36.50
N GLY A 59 -32.07 21.30 -35.58
CA GLY A 59 -30.92 20.44 -35.31
C GLY A 59 -30.62 20.29 -33.85
N TYR A 60 -29.34 20.35 -33.47
CA TYR A 60 -28.90 20.21 -32.08
C TYR A 60 -28.24 21.50 -31.58
N THR A 61 -28.61 21.94 -30.37
CA THR A 61 -27.99 23.06 -29.68
C THR A 61 -27.23 22.53 -28.47
N PHE A 62 -25.97 22.93 -28.32
CA PHE A 62 -25.10 22.52 -27.23
C PHE A 62 -24.61 23.74 -26.45
N THR A 63 -24.90 23.77 -25.16
CA THR A 63 -24.54 24.87 -24.25
C THR A 63 -23.50 24.46 -23.19
N GLY A 64 -22.86 23.29 -23.38
CA GLY A 64 -21.98 22.66 -22.40
C GLY A 64 -20.51 22.58 -22.81
N GLU A 65 -19.97 23.53 -23.60
CA GLU A 65 -18.58 23.48 -24.06
C GLU A 65 -17.55 23.42 -22.92
N GLU A 66 -17.83 24.14 -21.83
CA GLU A 66 -16.99 24.11 -20.62
C GLU A 66 -16.90 22.72 -19.99
N LEU A 67 -17.95 21.89 -20.11
CA LEU A 67 -17.98 20.54 -19.57
C LEU A 67 -17.05 19.59 -20.34
N LEU A 68 -16.77 19.86 -21.59
CA LEU A 68 -15.85 19.07 -22.43
C LEU A 68 -14.39 19.52 -22.22
N GLY A 69 -14.15 20.75 -21.79
CA GLY A 69 -12.84 21.37 -21.82
C GLY A 69 -12.34 21.58 -23.26
N GLU A 70 -11.11 22.06 -23.42
CA GLU A 70 -10.58 22.46 -24.73
C GLU A 70 -10.15 21.29 -25.62
N GLN A 71 -9.73 20.18 -25.02
CA GLN A 71 -9.06 19.09 -25.74
C GLN A 71 -9.98 17.92 -26.11
N ARG A 72 -11.21 17.91 -25.60
CA ARG A 72 -12.17 16.84 -25.89
C ARG A 72 -13.07 17.23 -27.06
N TRP A 73 -13.53 16.20 -27.75
CA TRP A 73 -14.51 16.32 -28.82
C TRP A 73 -15.75 15.49 -28.48
N ALA A 74 -16.85 15.79 -29.10
CA ALA A 74 -18.07 15.00 -28.96
C ALA A 74 -18.79 14.87 -30.29
N MET A 75 -19.55 13.77 -30.44
CA MET A 75 -20.47 13.56 -31.53
C MET A 75 -21.71 12.78 -31.08
N LEU A 76 -22.79 12.96 -31.78
CA LEU A 76 -24.00 12.16 -31.61
C LEU A 76 -24.22 11.33 -32.87
N ILE A 77 -24.24 10.02 -32.70
CA ILE A 77 -24.58 9.06 -33.72
C ILE A 77 -26.08 8.80 -33.62
N GLY A 78 -26.83 9.10 -34.65
CA GLY A 78 -28.26 8.87 -34.73
C GLY A 78 -28.63 7.37 -34.77
N LEU A 79 -29.94 7.09 -34.70
CA LEU A 79 -30.45 5.71 -34.76
C LEU A 79 -30.19 5.02 -36.07
N ASP A 80 -29.94 5.79 -37.14
CA ASP A 80 -29.57 5.34 -38.45
C ASP A 80 -28.07 5.07 -38.65
N GLY A 81 -27.26 5.30 -37.59
CA GLY A 81 -25.82 5.14 -37.62
C GLY A 81 -25.03 6.30 -38.22
N GLN A 82 -25.71 7.40 -38.59
CA GLN A 82 -25.05 8.60 -39.11
C GLN A 82 -24.75 9.59 -38.00
N VAL A 83 -23.66 10.35 -38.11
CA VAL A 83 -23.33 11.43 -37.17
C VAL A 83 -24.26 12.62 -37.47
N VAL A 84 -25.21 12.87 -36.55
CA VAL A 84 -26.23 13.93 -36.68
C VAL A 84 -25.79 15.24 -36.03
N TRP A 85 -24.79 15.21 -35.16
CA TRP A 85 -24.18 16.37 -34.53
C TRP A 85 -22.75 16.08 -34.13
N SER A 86 -21.86 17.06 -34.21
CA SER A 86 -20.50 16.94 -33.73
C SER A 86 -19.91 18.28 -33.26
N LEU A 87 -18.99 18.21 -32.30
CA LEU A 87 -18.21 19.34 -31.80
C LEU A 87 -16.73 18.95 -31.76
N ARG A 88 -15.87 19.67 -32.47
CA ARG A 88 -14.42 19.44 -32.54
C ARG A 88 -14.05 18.01 -32.95
N LYS A 89 -14.92 17.31 -33.69
CA LYS A 89 -14.68 15.94 -34.16
C LYS A 89 -13.45 15.92 -35.08
N PRO A 90 -12.44 15.03 -34.81
CA PRO A 90 -11.28 14.87 -35.68
C PRO A 90 -11.66 14.38 -37.07
N ALA A 91 -10.90 14.78 -38.09
CA ALA A 91 -11.17 14.42 -39.48
C ALA A 91 -11.00 12.92 -39.78
N ASP A 92 -10.20 12.22 -38.98
CA ASP A 92 -9.96 10.77 -39.09
C ASP A 92 -11.07 9.93 -38.42
N VAL A 93 -12.07 10.55 -37.81
CA VAL A 93 -13.24 9.90 -37.21
C VAL A 93 -14.37 9.83 -38.25
N PRO A 94 -14.90 8.62 -38.58
CA PRO A 94 -15.93 8.43 -39.60
C PRO A 94 -17.24 9.18 -39.32
N GLU A 95 -18.06 9.34 -40.36
CA GLU A 95 -19.39 9.96 -40.28
C GLU A 95 -20.52 8.92 -40.24
N VAL A 96 -20.24 7.67 -40.58
CA VAL A 96 -21.24 6.58 -40.62
C VAL A 96 -20.71 5.37 -39.92
N TYR A 97 -21.55 4.76 -39.14
CA TYR A 97 -21.23 3.61 -38.30
C TYR A 97 -22.25 2.48 -38.45
N SER A 98 -21.77 1.27 -38.62
CA SER A 98 -22.57 0.07 -38.50
C SER A 98 -22.72 -0.32 -37.00
N LEU A 99 -23.67 -1.22 -36.69
CA LEU A 99 -23.80 -1.78 -35.34
C LEU A 99 -22.51 -2.44 -34.85
N THR A 100 -21.77 -3.09 -35.75
CA THR A 100 -20.51 -3.74 -35.45
C THR A 100 -19.42 -2.71 -35.09
N ASP A 101 -19.37 -1.60 -35.82
CA ASP A 101 -18.43 -0.52 -35.54
C ASP A 101 -18.70 0.10 -34.15
N VAL A 102 -19.97 0.40 -33.89
CA VAL A 102 -20.39 0.92 -32.57
C VAL A 102 -20.01 -0.04 -31.45
N ALA A 103 -20.29 -1.32 -31.60
CA ALA A 103 -19.94 -2.33 -30.60
C ALA A 103 -18.43 -2.42 -30.34
N SER A 104 -17.62 -2.25 -31.39
CA SER A 104 -16.15 -2.35 -31.30
C SER A 104 -15.51 -1.25 -30.45
N PHE A 105 -16.01 -0.01 -30.56
CA PHE A 105 -15.37 1.13 -29.85
C PHE A 105 -16.04 1.51 -28.54
N THR A 106 -17.30 1.14 -28.30
CA THR A 106 -18.05 1.58 -27.09
C THR A 106 -17.34 1.32 -25.78
N ARG A 107 -16.56 0.24 -25.68
CA ARG A 107 -15.78 -0.11 -24.50
C ARG A 107 -14.34 0.41 -24.53
N TRP A 108 -13.79 0.70 -25.73
CA TRP A 108 -12.37 0.88 -25.95
C TRP A 108 -12.01 2.23 -26.55
N TYR A 109 -11.51 2.18 -27.78
CA TYR A 109 -10.98 3.31 -28.53
C TYR A 109 -11.65 3.39 -29.88
N LEU A 110 -11.90 4.60 -30.33
CA LEU A 110 -12.29 4.89 -31.69
C LEU A 110 -11.09 5.55 -32.38
N ASN A 111 -10.45 4.89 -33.33
CA ASN A 111 -9.23 5.35 -34.01
C ASN A 111 -8.15 5.85 -33.03
N ASP A 112 -7.85 5.06 -31.98
CA ASP A 112 -6.93 5.38 -30.88
C ASP A 112 -7.38 6.52 -29.94
N TYR A 113 -8.54 7.11 -30.17
CA TYR A 113 -9.15 8.02 -29.21
C TYR A 113 -9.86 7.25 -28.11
N PRO A 114 -9.51 7.46 -26.84
CA PRO A 114 -10.29 6.91 -25.74
C PRO A 114 -11.66 7.58 -25.69
N VAL A 115 -12.73 6.81 -25.87
CA VAL A 115 -14.08 7.32 -25.95
C VAL A 115 -14.96 6.90 -24.77
N GLN A 116 -15.90 7.76 -24.41
CA GLN A 116 -17.02 7.45 -23.52
C GLN A 116 -18.30 7.51 -24.31
N CYS A 117 -19.17 6.52 -24.12
CA CYS A 117 -20.43 6.44 -24.81
C CYS A 117 -21.59 6.53 -23.82
N ARG A 118 -22.59 7.31 -24.17
CA ARG A 118 -23.85 7.40 -23.40
C ARG A 118 -25.03 7.24 -24.35
N VAL A 119 -25.87 6.29 -24.02
CA VAL A 119 -27.12 6.06 -24.76
C VAL A 119 -28.10 7.19 -24.44
N ARG A 120 -28.75 7.70 -25.49
CA ARG A 120 -29.83 8.69 -25.48
C ARG A 120 -31.01 8.15 -26.27
N ASP A 121 -32.18 8.74 -26.10
CA ASP A 121 -33.39 8.36 -26.84
C ASP A 121 -33.27 8.65 -28.35
N ASP A 122 -32.43 9.62 -28.71
CA ASP A 122 -32.20 10.07 -30.08
C ASP A 122 -30.90 9.52 -30.70
N GLY A 123 -30.14 8.66 -29.98
CA GLY A 123 -28.92 8.06 -30.49
C GLY A 123 -27.87 7.76 -29.45
N LEU A 124 -26.62 7.72 -29.86
CA LEU A 124 -25.45 7.44 -29.04
C LEU A 124 -24.54 8.67 -28.97
N LEU A 125 -24.47 9.30 -27.81
CA LEU A 125 -23.49 10.35 -27.54
C LEU A 125 -22.12 9.71 -27.31
N VAL A 126 -21.13 10.14 -28.08
CA VAL A 126 -19.73 9.71 -27.99
C VAL A 126 -18.88 10.93 -27.63
N ILE A 127 -18.13 10.83 -26.54
CA ILE A 127 -17.18 11.85 -26.10
C ILE A 127 -15.78 11.26 -26.19
N GLY A 128 -14.92 11.89 -26.99
CA GLY A 128 -13.55 11.45 -27.19
C GLY A 128 -12.54 12.35 -26.48
N SER A 129 -11.50 11.73 -25.97
CA SER A 129 -10.32 12.38 -25.37
C SER A 129 -9.13 12.27 -26.32
N PRO A 130 -8.06 13.10 -26.17
CA PRO A 130 -6.88 13.02 -27.02
C PRO A 130 -6.25 11.64 -27.05
N LYS A 131 -5.64 11.27 -28.19
CA LYS A 131 -4.90 10.00 -28.33
C LYS A 131 -3.83 9.89 -27.26
N GLY A 132 -3.71 8.71 -26.64
CA GLY A 132 -2.72 8.44 -25.59
C GLY A 132 -2.97 9.11 -24.23
N SER A 133 -4.06 9.88 -24.08
CA SER A 133 -4.38 10.56 -22.80
C SER A 133 -4.90 9.61 -21.73
N VAL A 134 -5.50 8.49 -22.10
CA VAL A 134 -6.09 7.50 -21.20
C VAL A 134 -5.72 6.10 -21.64
N TRP A 135 -5.27 5.29 -20.71
CA TRP A 135 -5.11 3.87 -20.92
C TRP A 135 -6.34 3.14 -20.38
N LYS A 136 -7.06 2.47 -21.27
CA LYS A 136 -8.20 1.64 -20.91
C LYS A 136 -7.78 0.19 -20.79
N HIS A 137 -8.25 -0.48 -19.76
CA HIS A 137 -8.02 -1.89 -19.53
C HIS A 137 -9.35 -2.61 -19.28
N ASP A 138 -9.54 -3.75 -19.95
CA ASP A 138 -10.70 -4.61 -19.70
C ASP A 138 -10.40 -5.47 -18.46
N MET A 139 -10.84 -4.98 -17.32
CA MET A 139 -10.74 -5.72 -16.08
C MET A 139 -12.14 -6.16 -15.69
N SER A 140 -12.50 -7.38 -16.10
CA SER A 140 -13.62 -8.10 -15.52
C SER A 140 -13.08 -9.00 -14.41
N MET A 141 -13.61 -8.87 -13.22
CA MET A 141 -13.24 -9.68 -12.07
C MET A 141 -14.48 -10.41 -11.58
N ASP A 142 -14.30 -11.70 -11.30
CA ASP A 142 -15.36 -12.47 -10.65
C ASP A 142 -15.68 -11.86 -9.28
N MET A 143 -16.98 -11.74 -8.96
CA MET A 143 -17.42 -11.16 -7.70
C MET A 143 -16.90 -11.95 -6.50
N ASP A 144 -16.82 -13.29 -6.62
CA ASP A 144 -16.31 -14.14 -5.57
C ASP A 144 -14.82 -13.87 -5.29
N VAL A 145 -14.04 -13.64 -6.36
CA VAL A 145 -12.63 -13.26 -6.23
C VAL A 145 -12.50 -11.87 -5.59
N LEU A 146 -13.34 -10.91 -6.02
CA LEU A 146 -13.34 -9.56 -5.46
C LEU A 146 -13.61 -9.55 -3.95
N LEU A 147 -14.56 -10.38 -3.49
CA LEU A 147 -14.90 -10.52 -2.07
C LEU A 147 -13.81 -11.24 -1.26
N GLN A 148 -13.00 -12.07 -1.91
CA GLN A 148 -11.88 -12.77 -1.25
C GLN A 148 -10.63 -11.89 -1.09
N ILE A 149 -10.42 -10.90 -1.95
CA ILE A 149 -9.25 -10.02 -1.91
C ILE A 149 -9.02 -9.42 -0.51
N PRO A 150 -10.00 -8.75 0.14
CA PRO A 150 -9.78 -8.17 1.47
C PRO A 150 -9.46 -9.22 2.54
N LEU A 151 -10.00 -10.43 2.43
CA LEU A 151 -9.73 -11.53 3.36
C LEU A 151 -8.27 -12.00 3.23
N TRP A 152 -7.75 -12.13 2.00
CA TRP A 152 -6.36 -12.47 1.75
C TRP A 152 -5.41 -11.38 2.23
N PHE A 153 -5.75 -10.10 2.01
CA PHE A 153 -4.96 -8.99 2.54
C PHE A 153 -4.94 -8.99 4.07
N ALA A 154 -6.08 -9.20 4.72
CA ALA A 154 -6.16 -9.32 6.18
C ALA A 154 -5.32 -10.49 6.69
N PHE A 155 -5.42 -11.66 6.05
CA PHE A 155 -4.62 -12.83 6.40
C PHE A 155 -3.12 -12.55 6.32
N LEU A 156 -2.64 -12.00 5.20
CA LEU A 156 -1.22 -11.66 5.01
C LEU A 156 -0.74 -10.60 6.02
N PHE A 157 -1.59 -9.62 6.32
CA PHE A 157 -1.30 -8.57 7.30
C PHE A 157 -1.11 -9.15 8.71
N PHE A 158 -2.04 -9.99 9.17
CA PHE A 158 -1.92 -10.64 10.48
C PHE A 158 -0.76 -11.63 10.54
N LEU A 159 -0.49 -12.34 9.45
CA LEU A 159 0.68 -13.21 9.33
C LEU A 159 1.99 -12.43 9.49
N ALA A 160 2.11 -11.29 8.82
CA ALA A 160 3.27 -10.41 8.91
C ALA A 160 3.46 -9.87 10.34
N ILE A 161 2.38 -9.41 11.00
CA ILE A 161 2.42 -8.99 12.40
C ILE A 161 2.87 -10.13 13.29
N GLY A 162 2.30 -11.34 13.12
CA GLY A 162 2.67 -12.53 13.89
C GLY A 162 4.16 -12.88 13.75
N CYS A 163 4.70 -12.80 12.54
CA CYS A 163 6.12 -13.01 12.28
C CYS A 163 6.99 -11.97 13.00
N VAL A 164 6.64 -10.68 12.92
CA VAL A 164 7.39 -9.61 13.60
C VAL A 164 7.37 -9.79 15.12
N LEU A 165 6.19 -10.05 15.70
CA LEU A 165 6.06 -10.30 17.14
C LEU A 165 6.80 -11.56 17.59
N GLY A 166 6.75 -12.63 16.77
CA GLY A 166 7.49 -13.87 17.04
C GLY A 166 9.01 -13.65 17.05
N LEU A 167 9.54 -12.94 16.07
CA LEU A 167 10.97 -12.58 16.02
C LEU A 167 11.36 -11.69 17.21
N ALA A 168 10.55 -10.70 17.55
CA ALA A 168 10.77 -9.83 18.71
C ALA A 168 10.77 -10.63 20.01
N PHE A 169 9.84 -11.57 20.17
CA PHE A 169 9.79 -12.46 21.33
C PHE A 169 11.03 -13.35 21.46
N LEU A 170 11.44 -14.00 20.38
CA LEU A 170 12.65 -14.85 20.37
C LEU A 170 13.89 -14.04 20.72
N PHE A 171 13.97 -12.82 20.22
CA PHE A 171 15.05 -11.90 20.49
C PHE A 171 15.09 -11.45 21.95
N LEU A 172 13.94 -11.05 22.52
CA LEU A 172 13.79 -10.69 23.93
C LEU A 172 14.16 -11.88 24.83
N ARG A 173 13.68 -13.08 24.51
CA ARG A 173 13.99 -14.30 25.25
C ARG A 173 15.50 -14.58 25.29
N LYS A 174 16.18 -14.43 24.14
CA LYS A 174 17.63 -14.58 24.06
C LYS A 174 18.34 -13.53 24.92
N TRP A 175 17.90 -12.29 24.87
CA TRP A 175 18.47 -11.21 25.66
C TRP A 175 18.30 -11.40 27.18
N PHE A 176 17.11 -11.80 27.62
CA PHE A 176 16.86 -12.11 29.04
C PHE A 176 17.75 -13.24 29.53
N ARG A 177 17.91 -14.31 28.75
CA ARG A 177 18.81 -15.41 29.10
C ARG A 177 20.26 -14.96 29.26
N GLN A 178 20.76 -14.13 28.34
CA GLN A 178 22.11 -13.59 28.46
C GLN A 178 22.29 -12.69 29.67
N ALA A 179 21.29 -11.86 29.97
CA ALA A 179 21.33 -10.99 31.15
C ALA A 179 21.30 -11.78 32.48
N GLN A 180 20.60 -12.91 32.51
CA GLN A 180 20.61 -13.82 33.66
C GLN A 180 21.98 -14.47 33.83
N GLN A 181 22.56 -15.02 32.76
CA GLN A 181 23.89 -15.64 32.81
C GLN A 181 24.99 -14.70 33.34
N VAL A 182 24.97 -13.42 32.90
CA VAL A 182 25.91 -12.41 33.42
C VAL A 182 25.71 -12.16 34.89
N ARG A 183 24.46 -12.11 35.37
CA ARG A 183 24.19 -11.92 36.82
C ARG A 183 24.60 -13.12 37.65
N ASP A 184 24.33 -14.34 37.16
CA ASP A 184 24.68 -15.58 37.85
C ASP A 184 26.20 -15.75 37.91
N ALA A 185 26.92 -15.42 36.80
CA ALA A 185 28.38 -15.41 36.84
C ALA A 185 28.97 -14.37 37.80
N ALA A 186 28.41 -13.15 37.85
CA ALA A 186 28.83 -12.14 38.81
C ALA A 186 28.59 -12.60 40.27
N ARG A 187 27.44 -13.23 40.54
CA ARG A 187 27.13 -13.78 41.87
C ARG A 187 28.06 -14.92 42.27
N SER A 188 28.36 -15.83 41.35
CA SER A 188 29.29 -16.93 41.56
C SER A 188 30.69 -16.42 41.83
N ASN A 189 31.19 -15.45 41.06
CA ASN A 189 32.48 -14.85 41.27
C ASN A 189 32.58 -14.13 42.61
N TRP A 190 31.51 -13.44 43.04
CA TRP A 190 31.45 -12.79 44.34
C TRP A 190 31.52 -13.81 45.48
N ILE A 191 30.74 -14.90 45.43
CA ILE A 191 30.76 -15.99 46.41
C ILE A 191 32.14 -16.64 46.49
N ASN A 192 32.77 -16.93 45.34
CA ASN A 192 34.09 -17.52 45.30
C ASN A 192 35.16 -16.58 45.87
N GLY A 193 35.07 -15.28 45.62
CA GLY A 193 35.98 -14.27 46.20
C GLY A 193 35.87 -14.22 47.72
N ILE A 194 34.64 -14.10 48.24
CA ILE A 194 34.45 -14.10 49.71
C ILE A 194 34.94 -15.41 50.34
N SER A 195 34.64 -16.55 49.71
CA SER A 195 35.07 -17.85 50.26
C SER A 195 36.60 -17.96 50.33
N HIS A 196 37.32 -17.37 49.39
CA HIS A 196 38.78 -17.31 49.42
C HIS A 196 39.29 -16.37 50.53
N ASP A 197 38.67 -15.18 50.64
CA ASP A 197 39.09 -14.15 51.60
C ASP A 197 38.78 -14.55 53.07
N ILE A 198 37.78 -15.40 53.29
CA ILE A 198 37.48 -15.96 54.61
C ILE A 198 38.39 -17.16 54.94
N ARG A 199 38.76 -17.98 53.96
CA ARG A 199 39.60 -19.16 54.18
C ARG A 199 40.97 -18.81 54.71
N THR A 200 41.57 -17.70 54.23
CA THR A 200 42.90 -17.25 54.58
C THR A 200 43.01 -16.90 56.10
N PRO A 201 42.17 -16.02 56.68
CA PRO A 201 42.22 -15.76 58.13
C PRO A 201 41.81 -16.97 58.97
N LEU A 202 40.82 -17.77 58.47
CA LEU A 202 40.41 -18.97 59.18
C LEU A 202 41.51 -20.02 59.31
N SER A 203 42.31 -20.24 58.27
CA SER A 203 43.44 -21.17 58.29
C SER A 203 44.54 -20.68 59.22
N VAL A 204 44.77 -19.36 59.33
CA VAL A 204 45.70 -18.78 60.31
C VAL A 204 45.21 -19.00 61.74
N VAL A 205 43.91 -18.75 62.03
CA VAL A 205 43.36 -18.97 63.35
C VAL A 205 43.37 -20.45 63.75
N MET A 206 43.04 -21.37 62.83
CA MET A 206 43.15 -22.81 63.04
C MET A 206 44.61 -23.26 63.30
N GLY A 207 45.56 -22.68 62.53
CA GLY A 207 46.98 -22.93 62.76
C GLY A 207 47.44 -22.56 64.18
N TYR A 208 47.05 -21.38 64.69
CA TYR A 208 47.37 -20.95 66.06
C TYR A 208 46.64 -21.78 67.10
N ALA A 209 45.36 -22.16 66.88
CA ALA A 209 44.61 -23.03 67.79
C ALA A 209 45.28 -24.41 67.87
N SER A 210 45.69 -25.01 66.80
CA SER A 210 46.40 -26.30 66.78
C SER A 210 47.76 -26.24 67.47
N GLN A 211 48.46 -25.08 67.35
CA GLN A 211 49.72 -24.87 68.06
C GLN A 211 49.54 -24.74 69.51
N MET A 212 48.53 -24.02 69.98
CA MET A 212 48.17 -23.94 71.43
C MET A 212 47.77 -25.28 72.05
N GLU A 213 47.07 -26.15 71.26
CA GLU A 213 46.71 -27.48 71.67
C GLU A 213 47.90 -28.43 71.81
N SER A 214 48.90 -28.30 70.93
CA SER A 214 50.17 -29.04 71.03
C SER A 214 51.07 -28.57 72.16
N ASP A 215 51.06 -27.26 72.49
CA ASP A 215 51.91 -26.72 73.61
C ASP A 215 51.25 -26.93 74.98
N GLY A 216 49.96 -27.21 75.08
CA GLY A 216 49.19 -27.48 76.32
C GLY A 216 49.20 -28.95 76.77
N SER A 217 49.90 -29.83 76.05
CA SER A 217 49.99 -31.26 76.39
C SER A 217 51.32 -31.72 77.01
N LEU A 218 51.97 -30.82 77.74
CA LEU A 218 53.12 -31.16 78.57
C LEU A 218 52.75 -31.12 80.09
#